data_8368e08239972f75a8299d0d18c87983
#
_entry.id   8368e08239972f75a8299d0d18c87983
#
_cell.length_a   1.000
_cell.length_b   1.000
_cell.length_c   1.000
_cell.angle_alpha   90.00
_cell.angle_beta   90.00
_cell.angle_gamma   90.00
#
_symmetry.space_group_name_H-M   'P 1'
#
loop_
_entity.id
_entity.type
_entity.pdbx_description
1 polymer ?
#
loop_
_entity_poly.entity_id
_entity_poly.type
_entity_poly.pdbx_seq_one_letter_code
_entity_poly.pdbx_strand_id
1 'polypeptide(L)'
;MKRFYEKKDHLIRRNPHLTDEQKQEIIELLGKHPSYENKIDWNKSNSLTYEDFMSVLRPLYINDLDPRGLIEGKDYDILYESEGEVLYFVYTYDASRILASNSVEPEMWTKIPSWCGEEEFTDEVHAFGHFDSEHGKMKPGAKWCISMQTSDYQWNRYSPDFHFFFWFRDNYRLRNNRKIAICVSKRTWEVAEIYNGADDKIKMNIPSYITGAINNEKEVYKEKEINRIKSKLKLNPQTNRYDCDGDIYNDELKYFISEDKDGFTINFGKITGDFNCSGLNIKSLKGAPLIVGGDFGCYNNHLASLEGTPQEVGGDFYCSWNKLTSLEGAPQTVGGDFYCNSNQLTLLKGAPQEVGGDFYCYNNYLTSLEGAPQKVGKDFYCYNNKLTSLKGAPQKVGGDFNCRNNPSLHSLDNIGEVKGRIIKDF
;
A
#
# COMPACT_ATOMS: atom_id res chain seq x y z
N MET A 1 23.61 -2.95 46.78
CA MET A 1 23.26 -3.01 45.35
C MET A 1 24.32 -2.41 44.43
N LYS A 2 24.80 -1.17 44.59
CA LYS A 2 25.84 -0.57 43.73
C LYS A 2 27.13 -1.39 43.52
N ARG A 3 27.63 -2.09 44.54
CA ARG A 3 28.88 -2.88 44.45
C ARG A 3 28.75 -4.20 43.67
N PHE A 4 27.57 -4.70 43.40
CA PHE A 4 27.37 -5.95 42.66
C PHE A 4 27.37 -5.69 41.15
N TYR A 5 26.85 -4.56 40.70
CA TYR A 5 26.83 -4.11 39.30
C TYR A 5 28.24 -3.93 38.71
N GLU A 6 29.16 -3.37 39.49
CA GLU A 6 30.52 -3.05 39.02
C GLU A 6 31.37 -4.30 38.65
N LYS A 7 31.05 -5.48 39.21
CA LYS A 7 31.82 -6.71 38.95
C LYS A 7 31.42 -7.41 37.64
N LYS A 8 30.15 -7.43 37.27
CA LYS A 8 29.65 -8.16 36.11
C LYS A 8 29.75 -7.35 34.82
N ASP A 9 29.55 -6.06 34.91
CA ASP A 9 29.87 -5.10 33.86
C ASP A 9 31.33 -5.25 33.37
N HIS A 10 32.27 -5.44 34.30
CA HIS A 10 33.66 -5.68 33.99
C HIS A 10 33.91 -7.02 33.24
N LEU A 11 33.12 -8.08 33.51
CA LEU A 11 33.22 -9.36 32.80
C LEU A 11 32.70 -9.24 31.36
N ILE A 12 31.57 -8.53 31.16
CA ILE A 12 31.03 -8.29 29.84
C ILE A 12 31.98 -7.44 29.00
N ARG A 13 32.52 -6.35 29.54
CA ARG A 13 33.47 -5.47 28.85
C ARG A 13 34.77 -6.17 28.42
N ARG A 14 35.16 -7.24 29.11
CA ARG A 14 36.34 -8.05 28.79
C ARG A 14 36.07 -9.24 27.88
N ASN A 15 34.80 -9.52 27.55
CA ASN A 15 34.46 -10.63 26.67
C ASN A 15 34.99 -10.37 25.24
N PRO A 16 35.89 -11.26 24.74
CA PRO A 16 36.51 -11.06 23.42
C PRO A 16 35.57 -11.41 22.23
N HIS A 17 34.46 -12.10 22.50
CA HIS A 17 33.51 -12.56 21.50
C HIS A 17 32.37 -11.58 21.24
N LEU A 18 32.35 -10.42 21.92
CA LEU A 18 31.33 -9.37 21.79
C LEU A 18 31.91 -8.10 21.18
N THR A 19 31.14 -7.46 20.27
CA THR A 19 31.44 -6.09 19.83
C THR A 19 31.17 -5.09 20.98
N ASP A 20 31.68 -3.88 20.86
CA ASP A 20 31.46 -2.85 21.90
C ASP A 20 29.97 -2.44 21.97
N GLU A 21 29.25 -2.45 20.85
CA GLU A 21 27.81 -2.25 20.79
C GLU A 21 27.03 -3.35 21.51
N GLN A 22 27.35 -4.61 21.25
CA GLN A 22 26.77 -5.77 21.94
C GLN A 22 27.03 -5.76 23.46
N LYS A 23 28.22 -5.36 23.85
CA LYS A 23 28.56 -5.20 25.28
C LYS A 23 27.70 -4.14 25.96
N GLN A 24 27.56 -2.99 25.30
CA GLN A 24 26.75 -1.88 25.81
C GLN A 24 25.28 -2.28 25.96
N GLU A 25 24.74 -2.95 24.99
CA GLU A 25 23.36 -3.45 25.00
C GLU A 25 23.09 -4.44 26.12
N ILE A 26 23.95 -5.45 26.29
CA ILE A 26 23.83 -6.43 27.37
C ILE A 26 23.91 -5.75 28.76
N ILE A 27 24.81 -4.76 28.93
CA ILE A 27 24.96 -4.00 30.16
C ILE A 27 23.69 -3.19 30.47
N GLU A 28 23.14 -2.53 29.48
CA GLU A 28 21.91 -1.75 29.63
C GLU A 28 20.71 -2.61 30.00
N LEU A 29 20.55 -3.77 29.34
CA LEU A 29 19.49 -4.74 29.64
C LEU A 29 19.59 -5.26 31.07
N LEU A 30 20.77 -5.71 31.48
CA LEU A 30 21.00 -6.18 32.86
C LEU A 30 20.85 -5.05 33.89
N GLY A 31 21.18 -3.83 33.49
CA GLY A 31 21.00 -2.64 34.34
C GLY A 31 19.53 -2.35 34.61
N LYS A 32 18.67 -2.52 33.62
CA LYS A 32 17.22 -2.40 33.77
C LYS A 32 16.61 -3.59 34.55
N HIS A 33 17.15 -4.79 34.36
CA HIS A 33 16.59 -6.05 34.87
C HIS A 33 17.61 -6.88 35.68
N PRO A 34 18.00 -6.43 36.88
CA PRO A 34 19.05 -7.07 37.69
C PRO A 34 18.83 -8.53 38.08
N SER A 35 17.58 -8.97 38.14
CA SER A 35 17.21 -10.35 38.50
C SER A 35 17.68 -11.38 37.47
N TYR A 36 17.88 -10.99 36.22
CA TYR A 36 18.35 -11.88 35.15
C TYR A 36 19.83 -12.18 35.20
N GLU A 37 20.61 -11.40 35.96
CA GLU A 37 22.00 -11.71 36.20
C GLU A 37 22.21 -13.12 36.77
N ASN A 38 21.28 -13.61 37.58
CA ASN A 38 21.36 -14.94 38.19
C ASN A 38 21.09 -16.08 37.20
N LYS A 39 20.55 -15.78 36.01
CA LYS A 39 20.29 -16.75 34.94
C LYS A 39 21.48 -16.95 33.99
N ILE A 40 22.52 -16.10 34.08
CA ILE A 40 23.72 -16.18 33.24
C ILE A 40 24.79 -17.00 33.98
N ASP A 41 25.36 -17.98 33.29
CA ASP A 41 26.51 -18.75 33.82
C ASP A 41 27.81 -17.94 33.74
N TRP A 42 28.05 -17.11 34.75
CA TRP A 42 29.20 -16.21 34.80
C TRP A 42 30.56 -16.93 34.86
N ASN A 43 30.59 -18.24 35.15
CA ASN A 43 31.82 -19.02 35.07
C ASN A 43 32.34 -19.16 33.64
N LYS A 44 31.45 -19.03 32.66
CA LYS A 44 31.77 -19.09 31.25
C LYS A 44 31.80 -17.70 30.56
N SER A 45 31.79 -16.61 31.34
CA SER A 45 31.65 -15.25 30.83
C SER A 45 32.62 -14.86 29.71
N ASN A 46 33.83 -15.41 29.69
CA ASN A 46 34.84 -15.13 28.67
C ASN A 46 34.64 -15.94 27.37
N SER A 47 33.77 -16.94 27.35
CA SER A 47 33.46 -17.80 26.21
C SER A 47 32.02 -17.66 25.70
N LEU A 48 31.18 -16.88 26.40
CA LEU A 48 29.80 -16.64 25.96
C LEU A 48 29.78 -15.75 24.72
N THR A 49 29.03 -16.20 23.72
CA THR A 49 28.74 -15.41 22.53
C THR A 49 27.59 -14.45 22.80
N TYR A 50 27.34 -13.52 21.87
CA TYR A 50 26.17 -12.63 21.92
C TYR A 50 24.85 -13.43 21.99
N GLU A 51 24.73 -14.51 21.21
CA GLU A 51 23.56 -15.40 21.22
C GLU A 51 23.37 -16.11 22.56
N ASP A 52 24.46 -16.50 23.26
CA ASP A 52 24.37 -17.09 24.58
C ASP A 52 23.81 -16.11 25.62
N PHE A 53 24.24 -14.84 25.57
CA PHE A 53 23.66 -13.79 26.41
C PHE A 53 22.19 -13.54 26.04
N MET A 54 21.90 -13.42 24.76
CA MET A 54 20.57 -13.12 24.30
C MET A 54 19.58 -14.27 24.52
N SER A 55 20.03 -15.52 24.55
CA SER A 55 19.18 -16.66 24.91
C SER A 55 18.58 -16.53 26.33
N VAL A 56 19.33 -15.92 27.26
CA VAL A 56 18.88 -15.64 28.63
C VAL A 56 18.13 -14.32 28.72
N LEU A 57 18.53 -13.32 27.94
CA LEU A 57 18.00 -11.95 28.03
C LEU A 57 16.82 -11.70 27.11
N ARG A 58 16.59 -12.57 26.09
CA ARG A 58 15.43 -12.49 25.20
C ARG A 58 14.08 -12.34 25.91
N PRO A 59 13.82 -13.03 27.06
CA PRO A 59 12.59 -12.79 27.80
C PRO A 59 12.44 -11.36 28.37
N LEU A 60 13.53 -10.60 28.52
CA LEU A 60 13.50 -9.21 28.99
C LEU A 60 13.08 -8.22 27.93
N TYR A 61 13.42 -8.51 26.69
CA TYR A 61 12.91 -7.75 25.56
C TYR A 61 11.38 -7.87 25.40
N ILE A 62 10.82 -8.97 25.89
CA ILE A 62 9.37 -9.22 25.85
C ILE A 62 8.59 -8.22 26.71
N ASN A 63 9.25 -7.58 27.70
CA ASN A 63 8.60 -6.64 28.61
C ASN A 63 8.91 -5.16 28.33
N ASP A 64 10.02 -4.83 27.64
CA ASP A 64 10.41 -3.41 27.45
C ASP A 64 10.95 -3.05 26.05
N LEU A 65 11.41 -4.02 25.29
CA LEU A 65 11.89 -3.85 23.91
C LEU A 65 11.61 -5.14 23.15
N ASP A 66 11.12 -5.01 21.96
CA ASP A 66 10.89 -6.13 21.07
C ASP A 66 12.18 -6.96 20.85
N PRO A 67 12.17 -8.28 21.17
CA PRO A 67 13.36 -9.14 21.07
C PRO A 67 13.90 -9.33 19.65
N ARG A 68 13.22 -8.83 18.64
CA ARG A 68 13.58 -8.94 17.22
C ARG A 68 13.91 -7.62 16.57
N GLY A 69 14.08 -6.55 17.36
CA GLY A 69 14.41 -5.24 16.88
C GLY A 69 13.24 -4.52 16.21
N LEU A 70 11.99 -4.83 16.58
CA LEU A 70 10.86 -4.02 16.19
C LEU A 70 10.98 -2.60 16.75
N ILE A 71 10.75 -1.63 15.93
CA ILE A 71 10.91 -0.22 16.26
C ILE A 71 9.54 0.43 16.24
N GLU A 72 9.14 1.03 17.36
CA GLU A 72 7.97 1.91 17.41
C GLU A 72 8.15 3.05 16.40
N GLY A 73 7.09 3.40 15.69
CA GLY A 73 7.14 4.35 14.59
C GLY A 73 7.56 3.79 13.23
N LYS A 74 8.05 2.53 13.18
CA LYS A 74 8.45 1.84 11.95
C LYS A 74 7.72 0.53 11.73
N ASP A 75 7.65 -0.31 12.75
CA ASP A 75 7.05 -1.64 12.68
C ASP A 75 5.66 -1.67 13.33
N TYR A 76 5.45 -0.87 14.36
CA TYR A 76 4.17 -0.64 15.04
C TYR A 76 4.15 0.73 15.73
N ASP A 77 2.96 1.19 16.13
CA ASP A 77 2.75 2.30 17.06
C ASP A 77 1.80 1.87 18.18
N ILE A 78 2.00 2.41 19.40
CA ILE A 78 1.06 2.28 20.50
C ILE A 78 0.10 3.48 20.43
N LEU A 79 -1.18 3.21 20.14
CA LEU A 79 -2.19 4.26 19.98
C LEU A 79 -2.99 4.55 21.24
N TYR A 80 -3.08 3.56 22.12
CA TYR A 80 -3.80 3.69 23.37
C TYR A 80 -3.21 2.69 24.37
N GLU A 81 -3.00 3.14 25.59
CA GLU A 81 -2.55 2.31 26.69
C GLU A 81 -3.25 2.77 27.97
N SER A 82 -3.75 1.82 28.74
CA SER A 82 -4.31 2.03 30.08
C SER A 82 -4.10 0.76 30.89
N GLU A 83 -4.45 0.79 32.18
CA GLU A 83 -4.35 -0.38 33.04
C GLU A 83 -5.14 -1.56 32.46
N GLY A 84 -4.42 -2.60 32.01
CA GLY A 84 -4.98 -3.83 31.45
C GLY A 84 -5.45 -3.75 30.00
N GLU A 85 -5.16 -2.68 29.27
CA GLU A 85 -5.49 -2.59 27.86
C GLU A 85 -4.42 -1.86 27.04
N VAL A 86 -4.13 -2.36 25.84
CA VAL A 86 -3.25 -1.71 24.87
C VAL A 86 -3.75 -1.90 23.46
N LEU A 87 -3.69 -0.83 22.65
CA LEU A 87 -4.00 -0.86 21.22
C LEU A 87 -2.75 -0.54 20.41
N TYR A 88 -2.36 -1.49 19.57
CA TYR A 88 -1.25 -1.35 18.61
C TYR A 88 -1.79 -1.09 17.20
N PHE A 89 -1.14 -0.20 16.47
CA PHE A 89 -1.21 -0.15 15.03
C PHE A 89 0.01 -0.88 14.47
N VAL A 90 -0.20 -1.81 13.53
CA VAL A 90 0.83 -2.75 13.07
C VAL A 90 1.16 -2.52 11.61
N TYR A 91 2.42 -2.24 11.31
CA TYR A 91 2.90 -1.89 9.98
C TYR A 91 3.51 -3.07 9.21
N THR A 92 4.15 -4.01 9.93
CA THR A 92 4.93 -5.07 9.30
C THR A 92 4.43 -6.46 9.68
N TYR A 93 4.76 -7.44 8.83
CA TYR A 93 4.47 -8.84 9.10
C TYR A 93 5.16 -9.33 10.39
N ASP A 94 6.41 -8.94 10.59
CA ASP A 94 7.15 -9.33 11.79
C ASP A 94 6.51 -8.75 13.05
N ALA A 95 6.10 -7.48 13.02
CA ALA A 95 5.34 -6.89 14.13
C ALA A 95 4.02 -7.62 14.35
N SER A 96 3.27 -7.93 13.29
CA SER A 96 2.04 -8.70 13.39
C SER A 96 2.26 -10.04 14.10
N ARG A 97 3.27 -10.77 13.70
CA ARG A 97 3.59 -12.09 14.26
C ARG A 97 4.04 -12.00 15.72
N ILE A 98 4.90 -11.04 16.03
CA ILE A 98 5.47 -10.88 17.36
C ILE A 98 4.42 -10.36 18.35
N LEU A 99 3.71 -9.30 18.01
CA LEU A 99 2.68 -8.74 18.88
C LEU A 99 1.51 -9.71 19.08
N ALA A 100 1.13 -10.48 18.08
CA ALA A 100 0.14 -11.55 18.25
C ALA A 100 0.61 -12.64 19.21
N SER A 101 1.91 -12.91 19.24
CA SER A 101 2.53 -13.89 20.13
C SER A 101 2.75 -13.34 21.55
N ASN A 102 3.06 -12.05 21.65
CA ASN A 102 3.21 -11.40 22.93
C ASN A 102 1.83 -11.18 23.52
N SER A 103 1.63 -11.68 24.62
CA SER A 103 0.89 -11.16 25.72
C SER A 103 0.38 -12.21 26.63
N VAL A 104 0.29 -11.74 27.80
CA VAL A 104 -0.52 -12.22 28.89
C VAL A 104 0.15 -13.34 29.64
N GLU A 105 0.72 -12.86 30.74
CA GLU A 105 1.09 -13.59 31.95
C GLU A 105 1.42 -15.08 31.76
N PRO A 106 2.69 -15.44 31.89
CA PRO A 106 3.13 -16.84 31.92
C PRO A 106 2.35 -17.69 32.91
N GLU A 107 1.81 -17.07 33.98
CA GLU A 107 1.08 -17.77 35.04
C GLU A 107 -0.31 -18.27 34.61
N MET A 108 -0.91 -17.74 33.56
CA MET A 108 -2.22 -18.20 33.08
C MET A 108 -2.17 -19.45 32.21
N TRP A 109 -1.01 -19.83 31.71
CA TRP A 109 -0.81 -20.99 30.84
C TRP A 109 -0.46 -22.27 31.57
N THR A 110 -0.24 -22.22 32.88
CA THR A 110 0.13 -23.38 33.72
C THR A 110 -1.00 -24.39 33.92
N LYS A 111 -2.20 -24.10 33.43
CA LYS A 111 -3.32 -25.06 33.44
C LYS A 111 -3.72 -25.41 32.00
N ILE A 112 -2.93 -26.24 31.36
CA ILE A 112 -3.35 -26.95 30.14
C ILE A 112 -4.53 -27.81 30.52
N PRO A 113 -5.68 -27.74 29.80
CA PRO A 113 -6.75 -28.65 30.02
C PRO A 113 -6.27 -30.11 29.87
N SER A 114 -6.74 -31.00 30.71
CA SER A 114 -6.31 -32.42 30.77
C SER A 114 -6.50 -33.22 29.46
N TRP A 115 -7.14 -32.63 28.45
CA TRP A 115 -7.30 -33.18 27.12
C TRP A 115 -6.21 -32.77 26.11
N CYS A 116 -5.32 -31.86 26.49
CA CYS A 116 -4.12 -31.51 25.71
C CYS A 116 -2.98 -32.37 26.28
N GLY A 117 -2.49 -33.36 25.53
CA GLY A 117 -1.45 -34.28 26.01
C GLY A 117 -0.24 -33.57 26.65
N GLU A 118 0.35 -34.24 27.64
CA GLU A 118 1.51 -33.83 28.43
C GLU A 118 2.77 -33.77 27.50
N GLU A 119 3.00 -32.66 26.82
CA GLU A 119 4.33 -32.33 26.32
C GLU A 119 4.81 -31.07 27.05
N GLU A 120 6.04 -31.13 27.57
CA GLU A 120 6.72 -29.97 28.15
C GLU A 120 6.83 -28.87 27.10
N PHE A 121 6.07 -27.84 27.30
CA PHE A 121 6.17 -26.62 26.49
C PHE A 121 7.34 -25.80 27.03
N THR A 122 8.28 -25.46 26.17
CA THR A 122 9.29 -24.46 26.48
C THR A 122 8.68 -23.07 26.53
N ASP A 123 9.29 -22.12 27.25
CA ASP A 123 8.77 -20.74 27.42
C ASP A 123 8.44 -20.03 26.09
N GLU A 124 9.14 -20.35 25.01
CA GLU A 124 8.83 -19.86 23.65
C GLU A 124 7.51 -20.38 23.10
N VAL A 125 7.07 -21.52 23.58
CA VAL A 125 5.85 -22.18 23.14
C VAL A 125 4.61 -21.60 23.86
N HIS A 126 4.74 -21.03 25.05
CA HIS A 126 3.60 -20.53 25.85
C HIS A 126 2.93 -19.25 25.33
N ALA A 127 3.58 -18.55 24.42
CA ALA A 127 3.04 -17.28 23.88
C ALA A 127 1.95 -17.45 22.79
N PHE A 128 1.76 -18.64 22.23
CA PHE A 128 0.90 -18.87 21.07
C PHE A 128 -0.14 -19.96 21.34
N GLY A 129 -1.38 -19.78 21.28
CA GLY A 129 -2.34 -20.80 21.65
C GLY A 129 -3.46 -21.06 20.63
N HIS A 130 -3.32 -22.03 19.74
CA HIS A 130 -4.45 -22.57 18.98
C HIS A 130 -4.38 -24.09 18.94
N PHE A 131 -5.54 -24.72 18.80
CA PHE A 131 -5.63 -26.18 18.65
C PHE A 131 -5.32 -26.56 17.19
N ASP A 132 -4.27 -27.34 17.00
CA ASP A 132 -3.99 -27.98 15.73
C ASP A 132 -4.81 -29.27 15.60
N SER A 133 -5.89 -29.21 14.83
CA SER A 133 -6.81 -30.34 14.64
C SER A 133 -6.17 -31.53 13.89
N GLU A 134 -5.11 -31.29 13.10
CA GLU A 134 -4.42 -32.37 12.37
C GLU A 134 -3.53 -33.19 13.30
N HIS A 135 -2.97 -32.57 14.33
CA HIS A 135 -2.04 -33.23 15.25
C HIS A 135 -2.59 -33.40 16.67
N GLY A 136 -3.82 -32.93 16.92
CA GLY A 136 -4.48 -33.05 18.23
C GLY A 136 -3.80 -32.26 19.36
N LYS A 137 -3.00 -31.23 19.05
CA LYS A 137 -2.17 -30.47 20.01
C LYS A 137 -2.53 -29.00 20.03
N MET A 138 -2.42 -28.38 21.21
CA MET A 138 -2.45 -26.92 21.31
C MET A 138 -1.14 -26.33 20.79
N LYS A 139 -1.27 -25.42 19.82
CA LYS A 139 -0.17 -24.54 19.42
C LYS A 139 -0.35 -23.17 20.05
N PRO A 140 0.73 -22.52 20.43
CA PRO A 140 0.70 -21.23 21.12
C PRO A 140 0.30 -20.06 20.20
N GLY A 141 -0.26 -18.97 20.74
CA GLY A 141 -0.49 -17.67 20.08
C GLY A 141 -1.93 -17.41 19.61
N ALA A 142 -2.15 -16.21 19.12
CA ALA A 142 -3.37 -15.89 18.40
C ALA A 142 -3.34 -16.60 17.04
N LYS A 143 -4.43 -17.26 16.70
CA LYS A 143 -4.58 -17.99 15.44
C LYS A 143 -4.86 -17.05 14.25
N TRP A 144 -4.53 -15.79 14.35
CA TRP A 144 -4.78 -14.89 13.24
C TRP A 144 -3.98 -15.30 12.01
N CYS A 145 -4.68 -15.49 10.92
CA CYS A 145 -4.07 -15.93 9.66
C CYS A 145 -2.95 -14.98 9.18
N ILE A 146 -3.05 -13.69 9.52
CA ILE A 146 -2.03 -12.68 9.23
C ILE A 146 -0.77 -12.79 10.09
N SER A 147 -0.83 -13.56 11.19
CA SER A 147 0.25 -13.68 12.18
C SER A 147 0.85 -15.09 12.27
N MET A 148 0.46 -16.01 11.39
CA MET A 148 0.91 -17.40 11.43
C MET A 148 2.39 -17.54 11.07
N GLN A 149 3.14 -18.30 11.87
CA GLN A 149 4.60 -18.50 11.71
C GLN A 149 5.03 -19.08 10.36
N THR A 150 4.14 -19.80 9.67
CA THR A 150 4.51 -20.60 8.51
C THR A 150 4.27 -19.91 7.17
N SER A 151 3.68 -18.71 7.17
CA SER A 151 3.35 -18.07 5.89
C SER A 151 3.11 -16.57 6.04
N ASP A 152 3.93 -15.78 5.39
CA ASP A 152 3.68 -14.38 5.07
C ASP A 152 2.62 -14.20 3.98
N TYR A 153 2.14 -15.31 3.38
CA TYR A 153 1.18 -15.30 2.28
C TYR A 153 -0.11 -14.55 2.65
N GLN A 154 -0.68 -14.78 3.82
CA GLN A 154 -1.91 -14.10 4.23
C GLN A 154 -1.67 -12.63 4.53
N TRP A 155 -0.52 -12.29 5.14
CA TRP A 155 -0.13 -10.89 5.30
C TRP A 155 -0.02 -10.20 3.93
N ASN A 156 0.72 -10.78 3.00
CA ASN A 156 0.91 -10.23 1.65
C ASN A 156 -0.41 -10.14 0.87
N ARG A 157 -1.38 -11.02 1.17
CA ARG A 157 -2.72 -10.99 0.57
C ARG A 157 -3.59 -9.85 1.09
N TYR A 158 -3.56 -9.57 2.39
CA TYR A 158 -4.48 -8.63 3.04
C TYR A 158 -3.86 -7.26 3.32
N SER A 159 -2.56 -7.18 3.55
CA SER A 159 -1.89 -5.92 3.88
C SER A 159 -1.95 -4.84 2.79
N PRO A 160 -2.09 -5.15 1.48
CA PRO A 160 -2.33 -4.11 0.49
C PRO A 160 -3.62 -3.32 0.73
N ASP A 161 -4.68 -3.98 1.21
CA ASP A 161 -6.02 -3.42 1.33
C ASP A 161 -6.39 -2.97 2.74
N PHE A 162 -5.71 -3.48 3.77
CA PHE A 162 -6.07 -3.28 5.17
C PHE A 162 -4.93 -2.78 6.02
N HIS A 163 -5.27 -1.92 7.00
CA HIS A 163 -4.49 -1.63 8.18
C HIS A 163 -4.92 -2.58 9.29
N PHE A 164 -3.97 -3.03 10.12
CA PHE A 164 -4.21 -3.94 11.22
C PHE A 164 -3.97 -3.25 12.55
N PHE A 165 -4.97 -3.35 13.44
CA PHE A 165 -4.90 -2.86 14.80
C PHE A 165 -5.08 -4.04 15.74
N PHE A 166 -4.17 -4.21 16.69
CA PHE A 166 -4.24 -5.27 17.68
C PHE A 166 -4.58 -4.68 19.04
N TRP A 167 -5.75 -5.05 19.53
CA TRP A 167 -6.25 -4.60 20.82
C TRP A 167 -6.18 -5.74 21.83
N PHE A 168 -5.34 -5.59 22.85
CA PHE A 168 -5.15 -6.53 23.96
C PHE A 168 -5.87 -6.01 25.20
N ARG A 169 -6.52 -6.93 25.95
CA ARG A 169 -7.35 -6.62 27.11
C ARG A 169 -7.18 -7.68 28.18
N ASP A 170 -6.50 -7.39 29.29
CA ASP A 170 -6.20 -8.35 30.34
C ASP A 170 -7.43 -8.79 31.13
N ASN A 171 -8.41 -7.90 31.32
CA ASN A 171 -9.53 -8.10 32.22
C ASN A 171 -10.77 -8.74 31.57
N TYR A 172 -10.69 -9.30 30.37
CA TYR A 172 -11.85 -9.83 29.69
C TYR A 172 -12.12 -11.31 30.09
N ARG A 173 -13.37 -11.63 30.47
CA ARG A 173 -13.76 -12.97 31.01
C ARG A 173 -13.57 -14.12 30.02
N LEU A 174 -13.71 -13.87 28.73
CA LEU A 174 -13.56 -14.88 27.68
C LEU A 174 -12.16 -14.81 27.08
N ARG A 175 -11.37 -15.87 27.23
CA ARG A 175 -9.98 -15.94 26.77
C ARG A 175 -9.79 -15.48 25.30
N ASN A 176 -10.66 -15.97 24.40
CA ASN A 176 -10.57 -15.62 22.97
C ASN A 176 -10.85 -14.14 22.69
N ASN A 177 -11.47 -13.40 23.60
CA ASN A 177 -11.78 -12.00 23.44
C ASN A 177 -10.77 -11.06 24.13
N ARG A 178 -9.70 -11.58 24.69
CA ARG A 178 -8.62 -10.77 25.26
C ARG A 178 -7.72 -10.18 24.17
N LYS A 179 -7.62 -10.86 23.03
CA LYS A 179 -6.88 -10.42 21.86
C LYS A 179 -7.88 -10.17 20.73
N ILE A 180 -7.92 -8.96 20.22
CA ILE A 180 -8.79 -8.57 19.12
C ILE A 180 -7.94 -7.99 18.00
N ALA A 181 -8.08 -8.54 16.80
CA ALA A 181 -7.55 -7.95 15.58
C ALA A 181 -8.66 -7.15 14.88
N ILE A 182 -8.41 -5.88 14.62
CA ILE A 182 -9.32 -4.98 13.94
C ILE A 182 -8.70 -4.68 12.56
N CYS A 183 -9.38 -5.08 11.50
CA CYS A 183 -8.99 -4.80 10.12
C CYS A 183 -9.71 -3.55 9.65
N VAL A 184 -8.96 -2.53 9.29
CA VAL A 184 -9.46 -1.23 8.81
C VAL A 184 -9.09 -1.08 7.34
N SER A 185 -10.06 -0.80 6.49
CA SER A 185 -9.82 -0.59 5.06
C SER A 185 -8.88 0.60 4.82
N LYS A 186 -7.80 0.41 4.09
CA LYS A 186 -6.88 1.49 3.67
C LYS A 186 -7.56 2.55 2.80
N ARG A 187 -8.63 2.15 2.11
CA ARG A 187 -9.36 3.04 1.21
C ARG A 187 -10.30 3.97 1.95
N THR A 188 -11.10 3.43 2.89
CA THR A 188 -12.17 4.19 3.57
C THR A 188 -11.82 4.57 5.00
N TRP A 189 -10.85 3.89 5.60
CA TRP A 189 -10.55 3.95 7.05
C TRP A 189 -11.73 3.51 7.93
N GLU A 190 -12.62 2.70 7.39
CA GLU A 190 -13.70 2.07 8.12
C GLU A 190 -13.30 0.68 8.58
N VAL A 191 -13.81 0.28 9.74
CA VAL A 191 -13.62 -1.08 10.24
C VAL A 191 -14.34 -2.05 9.31
N ALA A 192 -13.56 -2.89 8.64
CA ALA A 192 -14.08 -3.89 7.72
C ALA A 192 -14.37 -5.21 8.42
N GLU A 193 -13.47 -5.66 9.28
CA GLU A 193 -13.56 -6.96 9.94
C GLU A 193 -12.94 -6.92 11.34
N ILE A 194 -13.44 -7.75 12.25
CA ILE A 194 -12.93 -7.91 13.61
C ILE A 194 -12.80 -9.40 13.89
N TYR A 195 -11.65 -9.80 14.40
CA TYR A 195 -11.33 -11.19 14.74
C TYR A 195 -10.95 -11.31 16.22
N ASN A 196 -11.36 -12.39 16.87
CA ASN A 196 -10.89 -12.75 18.21
C ASN A 196 -9.55 -13.51 18.15
N GLY A 197 -8.98 -13.84 19.31
CA GLY A 197 -7.71 -14.57 19.38
C GLY A 197 -7.74 -16.00 18.82
N ALA A 198 -8.93 -16.54 18.52
CA ALA A 198 -9.11 -17.84 17.88
C ALA A 198 -9.30 -17.76 16.34
N ASP A 199 -9.14 -16.57 15.77
CA ASP A 199 -9.39 -16.27 14.37
C ASP A 199 -10.86 -16.38 13.93
N ASP A 200 -11.80 -16.28 14.89
CA ASP A 200 -13.20 -16.21 14.57
C ASP A 200 -13.58 -14.77 14.23
N LYS A 201 -14.26 -14.58 13.10
CA LYS A 201 -14.85 -13.28 12.76
C LYS A 201 -16.01 -12.99 13.71
N ILE A 202 -15.92 -11.90 14.43
CA ILE A 202 -16.89 -11.51 15.45
C ILE A 202 -17.60 -10.20 15.12
N LYS A 203 -18.81 -10.04 15.65
CA LYS A 203 -19.51 -8.75 15.66
C LYS A 203 -19.44 -8.19 17.08
N MET A 204 -18.78 -7.04 17.22
CA MET A 204 -18.73 -6.34 18.50
C MET A 204 -18.76 -4.84 18.28
N ASN A 205 -19.29 -4.12 19.27
CA ASN A 205 -19.17 -2.67 19.31
C ASN A 205 -17.78 -2.31 19.84
N ILE A 206 -17.00 -1.63 19.02
CA ILE A 206 -15.71 -1.08 19.43
C ILE A 206 -15.98 0.15 20.30
N PRO A 207 -15.39 0.26 21.50
CA PRO A 207 -15.56 1.43 22.36
C PRO A 207 -15.12 2.72 21.66
N SER A 208 -15.77 3.84 22.02
CA SER A 208 -15.49 5.15 21.40
C SER A 208 -14.06 5.63 21.58
N TYR A 209 -13.38 5.26 22.68
CA TYR A 209 -11.98 5.61 22.91
C TYR A 209 -11.04 4.85 21.95
N ILE A 210 -11.34 3.59 21.63
CA ILE A 210 -10.57 2.78 20.63
C ILE A 210 -10.84 3.33 19.22
N THR A 211 -12.09 3.58 18.86
CA THR A 211 -12.39 4.18 17.53
C THR A 211 -11.83 5.59 17.44
N GLY A 212 -11.78 6.35 18.54
CA GLY A 212 -11.11 7.63 18.62
C GLY A 212 -9.61 7.54 18.35
N ALA A 213 -8.93 6.57 18.97
CA ALA A 213 -7.50 6.32 18.74
C ALA A 213 -7.22 5.93 17.28
N ILE A 214 -8.03 5.04 16.68
CA ILE A 214 -7.93 4.68 15.26
C ILE A 214 -8.12 5.89 14.34
N ASN A 215 -9.10 6.75 14.64
CA ASN A 215 -9.36 7.96 13.85
C ASN A 215 -8.23 8.98 13.97
N ASN A 216 -7.64 9.13 15.15
CA ASN A 216 -6.46 9.98 15.34
C ASN A 216 -5.28 9.45 14.52
N GLU A 217 -5.06 8.13 14.53
CA GLU A 217 -3.98 7.52 13.74
C GLU A 217 -4.19 7.70 12.23
N LYS A 218 -5.42 7.71 11.76
CA LYS A 218 -5.73 8.04 10.37
C LYS A 218 -5.10 9.36 9.93
N GLU A 219 -5.21 10.40 10.74
CA GLU A 219 -4.65 11.72 10.41
C GLU A 219 -3.11 11.71 10.53
N VAL A 220 -2.56 11.04 11.55
CA VAL A 220 -1.11 10.88 11.71
C VAL A 220 -0.51 10.10 10.54
N TYR A 221 -1.14 8.98 10.16
CA TYR A 221 -0.72 8.17 9.02
C TYR A 221 -0.77 8.97 7.71
N LYS A 222 -1.86 9.71 7.51
CA LYS A 222 -2.01 10.60 6.35
C LYS A 222 -0.88 11.63 6.28
N GLU A 223 -0.53 12.24 7.40
CA GLU A 223 0.57 13.21 7.48
C GLU A 223 1.93 12.56 7.20
N LYS A 224 2.20 11.38 7.78
CA LYS A 224 3.42 10.60 7.51
C LYS A 224 3.54 10.30 6.01
N GLU A 225 2.46 9.82 5.37
CA GLU A 225 2.45 9.52 3.93
C GLU A 225 2.63 10.78 3.07
N ILE A 226 1.96 11.87 3.39
CA ILE A 226 2.16 13.16 2.71
C ILE A 226 3.62 13.61 2.81
N ASN A 227 4.25 13.50 3.98
CA ASN A 227 5.65 13.88 4.17
C ASN A 227 6.60 12.95 3.41
N ARG A 228 6.33 11.64 3.40
CA ARG A 228 7.07 10.66 2.59
C ARG A 228 7.02 11.00 1.09
N ILE A 229 5.84 11.31 0.59
CA ILE A 229 5.67 11.67 -0.83
C ILE A 229 6.35 13.02 -1.12
N LYS A 230 6.15 14.01 -0.25
CA LYS A 230 6.80 15.33 -0.40
C LYS A 230 8.33 15.22 -0.39
N SER A 231 8.92 14.24 0.29
CA SER A 231 10.36 14.04 0.28
C SER A 231 10.93 13.63 -1.09
N LYS A 232 10.09 13.03 -1.96
CA LYS A 232 10.44 12.73 -3.36
C LYS A 232 10.32 13.95 -4.27
N LEU A 233 9.59 14.98 -3.84
CA LEU A 233 9.26 16.15 -4.64
C LEU A 233 10.28 17.26 -4.44
N LYS A 234 10.69 17.91 -5.54
CA LYS A 234 11.59 19.05 -5.54
C LYS A 234 10.84 20.28 -6.06
N LEU A 235 10.69 21.30 -5.22
CA LEU A 235 10.09 22.55 -5.64
C LEU A 235 10.99 23.22 -6.71
N ASN A 236 10.45 23.43 -7.89
CA ASN A 236 11.08 24.19 -8.94
C ASN A 236 10.77 25.69 -8.74
N PRO A 237 11.75 26.53 -8.38
CA PRO A 237 11.51 27.93 -8.05
C PRO A 237 11.09 28.79 -9.25
N GLN A 238 11.36 28.33 -10.48
CA GLN A 238 11.01 29.06 -11.70
C GLN A 238 9.53 28.88 -12.06
N THR A 239 8.99 27.68 -11.85
CA THR A 239 7.62 27.35 -12.19
C THR A 239 6.67 27.37 -10.99
N ASN A 240 7.21 27.38 -9.77
CA ASN A 240 6.50 27.18 -8.51
C ASN A 240 5.69 25.87 -8.50
N ARG A 241 6.26 24.81 -9.10
CA ARG A 241 5.69 23.48 -9.20
C ARG A 241 6.64 22.44 -8.63
N TYR A 242 6.11 21.29 -8.27
CA TYR A 242 6.89 20.17 -7.70
C TYR A 242 7.28 19.18 -8.78
N ASP A 243 8.58 19.09 -9.05
CA ASP A 243 9.16 18.06 -9.93
C ASP A 243 9.41 16.77 -9.14
N CYS A 244 9.32 15.62 -9.81
CA CYS A 244 9.63 14.31 -9.25
C CYS A 244 10.52 13.53 -10.22
N ASP A 245 11.55 12.87 -9.66
CA ASP A 245 12.37 11.90 -10.38
C ASP A 245 11.84 10.48 -10.07
N GLY A 246 11.15 9.88 -11.04
CA GLY A 246 10.46 8.61 -10.94
C GLY A 246 8.94 8.74 -11.04
N ASP A 247 8.23 7.73 -10.54
CA ASP A 247 6.80 7.54 -10.70
C ASP A 247 6.00 8.11 -9.54
N ILE A 248 4.74 8.49 -9.82
CA ILE A 248 3.73 8.85 -8.82
C ILE A 248 2.42 8.17 -9.20
N TYR A 249 1.89 7.34 -8.30
CA TYR A 249 0.68 6.55 -8.52
C TYR A 249 -0.51 7.02 -7.67
N ASN A 250 -1.70 6.54 -8.02
CA ASN A 250 -2.97 6.92 -7.43
C ASN A 250 -3.08 6.68 -5.92
N ASP A 251 -2.40 5.69 -5.38
CA ASP A 251 -2.33 5.42 -3.93
C ASP A 251 -1.58 6.53 -3.17
N GLU A 252 -0.61 7.19 -3.81
CA GLU A 252 0.08 8.37 -3.30
C GLU A 252 -0.73 9.65 -3.56
N LEU A 253 -1.28 9.81 -4.76
CA LEU A 253 -1.99 11.01 -5.18
C LEU A 253 -3.30 11.25 -4.42
N LYS A 254 -3.94 10.19 -3.87
CA LYS A 254 -5.18 10.32 -3.09
C LYS A 254 -5.08 11.32 -1.94
N TYR A 255 -3.88 11.54 -1.39
CA TYR A 255 -3.63 12.48 -0.29
C TYR A 255 -3.54 13.94 -0.74
N PHE A 256 -3.41 14.18 -2.04
CA PHE A 256 -3.28 15.50 -2.64
C PHE A 256 -4.52 15.92 -3.45
N ILE A 257 -5.59 15.16 -3.39
CA ILE A 257 -6.85 15.52 -4.04
C ILE A 257 -7.59 16.55 -3.18
N SER A 258 -8.11 17.60 -3.81
CA SER A 258 -8.97 18.58 -3.14
C SER A 258 -10.27 17.95 -2.64
N GLU A 259 -10.88 18.50 -1.58
CA GLU A 259 -12.11 17.96 -0.97
C GLU A 259 -13.27 17.89 -1.97
N ASP A 260 -13.41 18.91 -2.81
CA ASP A 260 -14.43 19.01 -3.87
C ASP A 260 -14.11 18.17 -5.10
N LYS A 261 -12.95 17.48 -5.13
CA LYS A 261 -12.42 16.70 -6.25
C LYS A 261 -12.11 17.52 -7.50
N ASP A 262 -11.88 18.83 -7.35
CA ASP A 262 -11.53 19.74 -8.45
C ASP A 262 -10.02 19.83 -8.70
N GLY A 263 -9.33 18.70 -8.66
CA GLY A 263 -7.92 18.56 -8.96
C GLY A 263 -7.04 18.35 -7.72
N PHE A 264 -5.79 18.76 -7.83
CA PHE A 264 -4.75 18.51 -6.82
C PHE A 264 -4.50 19.74 -5.93
N THR A 265 -4.22 19.50 -4.66
CA THR A 265 -3.89 20.55 -3.66
C THR A 265 -2.49 21.12 -3.83
N ILE A 266 -1.64 20.46 -4.63
CA ILE A 266 -0.31 20.95 -5.02
C ILE A 266 -0.22 20.98 -6.55
N ASN A 267 0.72 21.78 -7.07
CA ASN A 267 0.96 21.83 -8.50
C ASN A 267 2.18 20.98 -8.84
N PHE A 268 1.98 19.90 -9.61
CA PHE A 268 3.05 19.06 -10.11
C PHE A 268 3.72 19.73 -11.33
N GLY A 269 5.04 19.58 -11.45
CA GLY A 269 5.85 20.13 -12.54
C GLY A 269 6.23 19.06 -13.56
N LYS A 270 7.51 18.69 -13.62
CA LYS A 270 8.02 17.61 -14.45
C LYS A 270 8.10 16.30 -13.64
N ILE A 271 7.51 15.25 -14.17
CA ILE A 271 7.62 13.88 -13.66
C ILE A 271 8.44 13.09 -14.69
N THR A 272 9.54 12.46 -14.26
CA THR A 272 10.42 11.75 -15.20
C THR A 272 9.93 10.35 -15.55
N GLY A 273 9.18 9.71 -14.64
CA GLY A 273 8.51 8.42 -14.81
C GLY A 273 7.02 8.58 -15.13
N ASP A 274 6.22 7.66 -14.61
CA ASP A 274 4.78 7.61 -14.78
C ASP A 274 4.04 8.53 -13.80
N PHE A 275 2.90 9.05 -14.25
CA PHE A 275 1.94 9.74 -13.39
C PHE A 275 0.55 9.14 -13.56
N ASN A 276 0.05 8.43 -12.55
CA ASN A 276 -1.23 7.75 -12.63
C ASN A 276 -2.22 8.24 -11.56
N CYS A 277 -3.22 9.02 -11.98
CA CYS A 277 -4.31 9.51 -11.14
C CYS A 277 -5.66 8.82 -11.45
N SER A 278 -5.62 7.62 -12.00
CA SER A 278 -6.83 6.88 -12.40
C SER A 278 -7.65 6.42 -11.19
N GLY A 279 -8.97 6.42 -11.32
CA GLY A 279 -9.88 5.91 -10.29
C GLY A 279 -10.02 6.77 -9.02
N LEU A 280 -9.52 8.00 -9.03
CA LEU A 280 -9.57 8.91 -7.87
C LEU A 280 -10.87 9.73 -7.77
N ASN A 281 -11.82 9.52 -8.69
CA ASN A 281 -13.08 10.24 -8.78
C ASN A 281 -12.92 11.77 -8.95
N ILE A 282 -11.81 12.22 -9.56
CA ILE A 282 -11.56 13.64 -9.81
C ILE A 282 -12.41 14.16 -10.98
N LYS A 283 -12.73 15.45 -10.92
CA LYS A 283 -13.52 16.16 -11.92
C LYS A 283 -12.65 17.06 -12.82
N SER A 284 -11.42 17.36 -12.39
CA SER A 284 -10.49 18.25 -13.06
C SER A 284 -9.04 17.74 -12.87
N LEU A 285 -8.17 18.12 -13.79
CA LEU A 285 -6.73 17.88 -13.75
C LEU A 285 -5.92 19.10 -13.30
N LYS A 286 -6.58 20.05 -12.64
CA LYS A 286 -5.91 21.22 -12.06
C LYS A 286 -4.79 20.79 -11.14
N GLY A 287 -3.59 21.32 -11.36
CA GLY A 287 -2.39 20.93 -10.58
C GLY A 287 -1.66 19.70 -11.10
N ALA A 288 -2.16 19.00 -12.12
CA ALA A 288 -1.45 17.89 -12.75
C ALA A 288 -0.12 18.34 -13.40
N PRO A 289 0.79 17.40 -13.71
CA PRO A 289 2.11 17.70 -14.29
C PRO A 289 2.03 18.45 -15.61
N LEU A 290 3.07 19.22 -15.90
CA LEU A 290 3.26 19.87 -17.21
C LEU A 290 3.90 18.93 -18.24
N ILE A 291 4.77 18.04 -17.76
CA ILE A 291 5.52 17.08 -18.58
C ILE A 291 5.57 15.76 -17.82
N VAL A 292 5.33 14.65 -18.54
CA VAL A 292 5.47 13.28 -18.01
C VAL A 292 6.38 12.50 -18.97
N GLY A 293 7.47 11.94 -18.43
CA GLY A 293 8.46 11.20 -19.22
C GLY A 293 8.00 9.80 -19.58
N GLY A 294 7.22 9.16 -18.70
CA GLY A 294 6.57 7.86 -18.89
C GLY A 294 5.11 7.99 -19.30
N ASP A 295 4.26 7.15 -18.71
CA ASP A 295 2.83 7.10 -18.97
C ASP A 295 2.05 8.13 -18.15
N PHE A 296 0.98 8.69 -18.73
CA PHE A 296 0.02 9.52 -18.01
C PHE A 296 -1.35 8.85 -17.95
N GLY A 297 -1.80 8.47 -16.75
CA GLY A 297 -3.09 7.83 -16.50
C GLY A 297 -4.08 8.73 -15.78
N CYS A 298 -5.23 9.04 -16.42
CA CYS A 298 -6.37 9.71 -15.80
C CYS A 298 -7.71 9.00 -16.10
N TYR A 299 -7.64 7.71 -16.47
CA TYR A 299 -8.84 6.92 -16.79
C TYR A 299 -9.72 6.65 -15.57
N ASN A 300 -10.99 6.29 -15.82
CA ASN A 300 -11.95 5.95 -14.77
C ASN A 300 -12.08 7.05 -13.69
N ASN A 301 -12.35 8.27 -14.16
CA ASN A 301 -12.63 9.44 -13.33
C ASN A 301 -13.95 10.10 -13.77
N HIS A 302 -14.18 11.34 -13.37
CA HIS A 302 -15.37 12.11 -13.74
C HIS A 302 -15.03 13.34 -14.59
N LEU A 303 -13.96 13.25 -15.37
CA LEU A 303 -13.46 14.36 -16.18
C LEU A 303 -14.43 14.67 -17.33
N ALA A 304 -14.85 15.93 -17.43
CA ALA A 304 -15.58 16.46 -18.56
C ALA A 304 -14.67 17.22 -19.56
N SER A 305 -13.44 17.53 -19.17
CA SER A 305 -12.42 18.23 -19.94
C SER A 305 -11.03 17.65 -19.66
N LEU A 306 -10.12 17.79 -20.63
CA LEU A 306 -8.70 17.48 -20.49
C LEU A 306 -7.87 18.73 -20.18
N GLU A 307 -8.50 19.84 -19.80
CA GLU A 307 -7.76 21.01 -19.34
C GLU A 307 -6.87 20.66 -18.12
N GLY A 308 -5.60 21.03 -18.21
CA GLY A 308 -4.60 20.71 -17.18
C GLY A 308 -3.83 19.41 -17.40
N THR A 309 -4.05 18.68 -18.50
CA THR A 309 -3.16 17.55 -18.87
C THR A 309 -1.74 18.04 -19.17
N PRO A 310 -0.73 17.15 -19.08
CA PRO A 310 0.61 17.44 -19.58
C PRO A 310 0.60 17.89 -21.04
N GLN A 311 1.53 18.76 -21.40
CA GLN A 311 1.74 19.14 -22.82
C GLN A 311 2.46 18.02 -23.57
N GLU A 312 3.31 17.27 -22.87
CA GLU A 312 4.15 16.19 -23.42
C GLU A 312 4.01 14.95 -22.54
N VAL A 313 3.76 13.80 -23.17
CA VAL A 313 3.75 12.46 -22.55
C VAL A 313 4.67 11.57 -23.37
N GLY A 314 5.74 11.08 -22.73
CA GLY A 314 6.75 10.25 -23.39
C GLY A 314 6.28 8.83 -23.70
N GLY A 315 5.44 8.27 -22.83
CA GLY A 315 4.80 6.97 -22.96
C GLY A 315 3.35 7.06 -23.45
N ASP A 316 2.48 6.26 -22.84
CA ASP A 316 1.07 6.15 -23.18
C ASP A 316 0.22 7.23 -22.48
N PHE A 317 -0.87 7.63 -23.10
CA PHE A 317 -1.85 8.56 -22.55
C PHE A 317 -3.21 7.89 -22.36
N TYR A 318 -3.66 7.72 -21.12
CA TYR A 318 -4.90 7.03 -20.76
C TYR A 318 -5.96 8.01 -20.23
N CYS A 319 -6.98 8.37 -21.03
CA CYS A 319 -8.13 9.18 -20.60
C CYS A 319 -9.48 8.46 -20.80
N SER A 320 -9.47 7.15 -20.95
CA SER A 320 -10.67 6.31 -21.13
C SER A 320 -11.59 6.34 -19.91
N TRP A 321 -12.87 5.96 -20.09
CA TRP A 321 -13.84 5.85 -18.99
C TRP A 321 -14.00 7.16 -18.20
N ASN A 322 -14.24 8.25 -18.92
CA ASN A 322 -14.55 9.57 -18.37
C ASN A 322 -15.88 10.10 -18.98
N LYS A 323 -16.13 11.39 -18.88
CA LYS A 323 -17.30 12.08 -19.44
C LYS A 323 -16.91 13.08 -20.52
N LEU A 324 -15.80 12.82 -21.22
CA LEU A 324 -15.26 13.73 -22.23
C LEU A 324 -16.18 13.84 -23.45
N THR A 325 -16.47 15.07 -23.88
CA THR A 325 -17.20 15.36 -25.08
C THR A 325 -16.31 15.87 -26.23
N SER A 326 -15.07 16.28 -25.88
CA SER A 326 -14.01 16.65 -26.84
C SER A 326 -12.64 16.26 -26.23
N LEU A 327 -11.59 16.30 -27.07
CA LEU A 327 -10.21 16.09 -26.65
C LEU A 327 -9.44 17.40 -26.49
N GLU A 328 -10.13 18.55 -26.45
CA GLU A 328 -9.49 19.83 -26.21
C GLU A 328 -8.76 19.81 -24.85
N GLY A 329 -7.51 20.27 -24.84
CA GLY A 329 -6.62 20.17 -23.71
C GLY A 329 -5.77 18.90 -23.66
N ALA A 330 -5.95 17.93 -24.58
CA ALA A 330 -5.06 16.77 -24.66
C ALA A 330 -3.60 17.14 -24.92
N PRO A 331 -2.63 16.27 -24.57
CA PRO A 331 -1.21 16.48 -24.88
C PRO A 331 -0.98 16.75 -26.36
N GLN A 332 -0.04 17.62 -26.66
CA GLN A 332 0.36 17.89 -28.04
C GLN A 332 1.21 16.75 -28.62
N THR A 333 1.99 16.08 -27.77
CA THR A 333 2.85 14.95 -28.12
C THR A 333 2.57 13.76 -27.21
N VAL A 334 2.38 12.59 -27.80
CA VAL A 334 2.23 11.30 -27.13
C VAL A 334 3.15 10.29 -27.83
N GLY A 335 4.16 9.82 -27.11
CA GLY A 335 5.18 8.92 -27.68
C GLY A 335 4.67 7.51 -27.88
N GLY A 336 3.77 7.04 -27.01
CA GLY A 336 3.15 5.72 -27.01
C GLY A 336 1.74 5.72 -27.59
N ASP A 337 0.86 4.95 -26.95
CA ASP A 337 -0.54 4.76 -27.34
C ASP A 337 -1.44 5.88 -26.76
N PHE A 338 -2.55 6.17 -27.43
CA PHE A 338 -3.54 7.15 -26.99
C PHE A 338 -4.90 6.50 -26.76
N TYR A 339 -5.36 6.44 -25.52
CA TYR A 339 -6.61 5.81 -25.12
C TYR A 339 -7.68 6.84 -24.73
N CYS A 340 -8.65 7.11 -25.63
CA CYS A 340 -9.82 7.94 -25.33
C CYS A 340 -11.15 7.19 -25.51
N ASN A 341 -11.08 5.88 -25.53
CA ASN A 341 -12.28 5.02 -25.64
C ASN A 341 -13.21 5.16 -24.44
N SER A 342 -14.47 4.78 -24.62
CA SER A 342 -15.48 4.78 -23.55
C SER A 342 -15.67 6.16 -22.88
N ASN A 343 -15.90 7.17 -23.74
CA ASN A 343 -16.24 8.54 -23.39
C ASN A 343 -17.56 8.95 -24.08
N GLN A 344 -17.80 10.24 -24.21
CA GLN A 344 -18.99 10.81 -24.86
C GLN A 344 -18.59 11.66 -26.08
N LEU A 345 -17.48 11.31 -26.73
CA LEU A 345 -16.95 12.07 -27.88
C LEU A 345 -17.86 11.99 -29.08
N THR A 346 -18.18 13.13 -29.69
CA THR A 346 -18.86 13.23 -30.96
C THR A 346 -17.93 13.55 -32.11
N LEU A 347 -16.79 14.16 -31.82
CA LEU A 347 -15.68 14.48 -32.70
C LEU A 347 -14.35 14.26 -31.94
N LEU A 348 -13.25 14.18 -32.69
CA LEU A 348 -11.90 14.02 -32.12
C LEU A 348 -11.13 15.35 -32.00
N LYS A 349 -11.87 16.46 -32.00
CA LYS A 349 -11.27 17.79 -31.87
C LYS A 349 -10.40 17.90 -30.64
N GLY A 350 -9.17 18.35 -30.83
CA GLY A 350 -8.15 18.46 -29.74
C GLY A 350 -7.23 17.26 -29.62
N ALA A 351 -7.41 16.19 -30.41
CA ALA A 351 -6.43 15.11 -30.46
C ALA A 351 -5.07 15.61 -30.96
N PRO A 352 -3.94 15.01 -30.51
CA PRO A 352 -2.61 15.31 -31.03
C PRO A 352 -2.52 15.05 -32.53
N GLN A 353 -1.64 15.79 -33.22
CA GLN A 353 -1.45 15.61 -34.67
C GLN A 353 -0.82 14.26 -35.04
N GLU A 354 0.06 13.78 -34.18
CA GLU A 354 0.72 12.48 -34.33
C GLU A 354 0.66 11.70 -33.01
N VAL A 355 0.50 10.39 -33.12
CA VAL A 355 0.55 9.41 -32.03
C VAL A 355 1.57 8.34 -32.42
N GLY A 356 2.54 8.07 -31.55
CA GLY A 356 3.62 7.12 -31.83
C GLY A 356 3.16 5.65 -31.90
N GLY A 357 2.19 5.30 -31.06
CA GLY A 357 1.59 3.98 -30.94
C GLY A 357 0.22 3.84 -31.59
N ASP A 358 -0.68 3.15 -30.89
CA ASP A 358 -2.07 2.93 -31.27
C ASP A 358 -2.97 4.09 -30.85
N PHE A 359 -4.07 4.28 -31.57
CA PHE A 359 -5.11 5.26 -31.22
C PHE A 359 -6.46 4.59 -31.00
N TYR A 360 -6.96 4.63 -29.76
CA TYR A 360 -8.18 3.97 -29.32
C TYR A 360 -9.30 4.98 -29.06
N CYS A 361 -10.25 5.15 -30.01
CA CYS A 361 -11.43 6.01 -29.87
C CYS A 361 -12.74 5.24 -29.96
N TYR A 362 -12.73 3.94 -29.78
CA TYR A 362 -13.91 3.08 -29.79
C TYR A 362 -14.87 3.35 -28.63
N ASN A 363 -16.09 2.87 -28.69
CA ASN A 363 -17.14 3.09 -27.68
C ASN A 363 -17.35 4.58 -27.36
N ASN A 364 -17.60 5.38 -28.38
CA ASN A 364 -17.96 6.78 -28.29
C ASN A 364 -19.21 7.07 -29.14
N TYR A 365 -19.50 8.32 -29.41
CA TYR A 365 -20.62 8.76 -30.23
C TYR A 365 -20.15 9.48 -31.50
N LEU A 366 -18.98 9.13 -32.01
CA LEU A 366 -18.38 9.78 -33.19
C LEU A 366 -19.27 9.60 -34.41
N THR A 367 -19.55 10.70 -35.10
CA THR A 367 -20.30 10.71 -36.39
C THR A 367 -19.38 10.86 -37.59
N SER A 368 -18.18 11.40 -37.40
CA SER A 368 -17.07 11.48 -38.33
C SER A 368 -15.75 11.36 -37.56
N LEU A 369 -14.61 11.33 -38.25
CA LEU A 369 -13.28 11.31 -37.67
C LEU A 369 -12.61 12.70 -37.68
N GLU A 370 -13.40 13.77 -37.83
CA GLU A 370 -12.86 15.12 -37.81
C GLU A 370 -12.10 15.41 -36.50
N GLY A 371 -10.87 15.89 -36.65
CA GLY A 371 -9.95 16.13 -35.53
C GLY A 371 -9.10 14.94 -35.16
N ALA A 372 -9.18 13.79 -35.84
CA ALA A 372 -8.26 12.67 -35.61
C ALA A 372 -6.80 13.04 -35.88
N PRO A 373 -5.82 12.34 -35.29
CA PRO A 373 -4.42 12.47 -35.64
C PRO A 373 -4.18 12.32 -37.14
N GLN A 374 -3.30 13.12 -37.70
CA GLN A 374 -2.91 12.98 -39.11
C GLN A 374 -2.07 11.71 -39.32
N LYS A 375 -1.34 11.26 -38.28
CA LYS A 375 -0.50 10.09 -38.34
C LYS A 375 -0.63 9.27 -37.07
N VAL A 376 -0.82 7.97 -37.22
CA VAL A 376 -0.85 6.97 -36.17
C VAL A 376 0.24 5.92 -36.49
N GLY A 377 1.13 5.71 -35.54
CA GLY A 377 2.32 4.86 -35.74
C GLY A 377 1.98 3.38 -35.87
N LYS A 378 0.92 2.93 -35.20
CA LYS A 378 0.42 1.55 -35.22
C LYS A 378 -1.04 1.50 -35.64
N ASP A 379 -1.93 0.91 -34.84
CA ASP A 379 -3.33 0.65 -35.18
C ASP A 379 -4.26 1.82 -34.85
N PHE A 380 -5.36 1.94 -35.61
CA PHE A 380 -6.42 2.92 -35.37
C PHE A 380 -7.76 2.21 -35.13
N TYR A 381 -8.31 2.37 -33.90
CA TYR A 381 -9.53 1.69 -33.46
C TYR A 381 -10.69 2.67 -33.26
N CYS A 382 -11.62 2.75 -34.22
CA CYS A 382 -12.83 3.58 -34.16
C CYS A 382 -14.12 2.76 -34.19
N TYR A 383 -14.07 1.49 -33.87
CA TYR A 383 -15.24 0.62 -33.82
C TYR A 383 -16.26 1.02 -32.73
N ASN A 384 -17.49 0.52 -32.80
CA ASN A 384 -18.55 0.86 -31.85
C ASN A 384 -18.76 2.37 -31.69
N ASN A 385 -19.04 3.04 -32.81
CA ASN A 385 -19.36 4.45 -32.87
C ASN A 385 -20.64 4.67 -33.72
N LYS A 386 -20.90 5.89 -34.10
CA LYS A 386 -22.05 6.30 -34.95
C LYS A 386 -21.57 6.93 -36.27
N LEU A 387 -20.42 6.46 -36.79
CA LEU A 387 -19.83 7.02 -38.01
C LEU A 387 -20.78 6.87 -39.20
N THR A 388 -20.94 7.96 -39.90
CA THR A 388 -21.64 8.00 -41.23
C THR A 388 -20.64 8.19 -42.35
N SER A 389 -19.45 8.67 -42.06
CA SER A 389 -18.33 8.83 -43.00
C SER A 389 -17.00 8.75 -42.27
N LEU A 390 -15.93 8.51 -43.02
CA LEU A 390 -14.55 8.57 -42.53
C LEU A 390 -13.90 9.94 -42.74
N LYS A 391 -14.71 10.99 -42.92
CA LYS A 391 -14.19 12.35 -43.04
C LYS A 391 -13.31 12.71 -41.85
N GLY A 392 -12.07 13.16 -42.10
CA GLY A 392 -11.09 13.47 -41.08
C GLY A 392 -10.27 12.26 -40.60
N ALA A 393 -10.38 11.09 -41.23
CA ALA A 393 -9.52 9.95 -40.92
C ALA A 393 -8.05 10.29 -41.05
N PRO A 394 -7.16 9.59 -40.29
CA PRO A 394 -5.71 9.77 -40.39
C PRO A 394 -5.22 9.64 -41.83
N GLN A 395 -4.28 10.48 -42.22
CA GLN A 395 -3.60 10.36 -43.52
C GLN A 395 -2.71 9.12 -43.59
N LYS A 396 -2.15 8.70 -42.45
CA LYS A 396 -1.30 7.50 -42.37
C LYS A 396 -1.60 6.71 -41.09
N VAL A 397 -1.80 5.41 -41.26
CA VAL A 397 -1.93 4.40 -40.18
C VAL A 397 -0.88 3.33 -40.45
N GLY A 398 0.03 3.14 -39.46
CA GLY A 398 1.13 2.22 -39.56
C GLY A 398 0.75 0.74 -39.42
N GLY A 399 -0.41 0.47 -38.83
CA GLY A 399 -0.97 -0.86 -38.58
C GLY A 399 -2.37 -1.02 -39.16
N ASP A 400 -3.27 -1.68 -38.43
CA ASP A 400 -4.65 -1.97 -38.83
C ASP A 400 -5.56 -0.76 -38.59
N PHE A 401 -6.59 -0.60 -39.45
CA PHE A 401 -7.67 0.37 -39.28
C PHE A 401 -8.99 -0.37 -39.03
N ASN A 402 -9.54 -0.24 -37.82
CA ASN A 402 -10.73 -0.98 -37.41
C ASN A 402 -11.92 -0.04 -37.21
N CYS A 403 -12.88 -0.09 -38.15
CA CYS A 403 -14.10 0.70 -38.12
C CYS A 403 -15.40 -0.15 -38.04
N ARG A 404 -15.32 -1.39 -37.52
CA ARG A 404 -16.49 -2.26 -37.30
C ARG A 404 -17.55 -1.63 -36.40
N ASN A 405 -18.73 -2.17 -36.39
CA ASN A 405 -19.85 -1.74 -35.54
C ASN A 405 -20.11 -0.23 -35.62
N ASN A 406 -20.16 0.27 -36.88
CA ASN A 406 -20.64 1.59 -37.26
C ASN A 406 -21.80 1.41 -38.27
N PRO A 407 -23.03 1.19 -37.79
CA PRO A 407 -24.14 0.71 -38.64
C PRO A 407 -24.49 1.61 -39.82
N SER A 408 -24.17 2.90 -39.73
CA SER A 408 -24.45 3.90 -40.78
C SER A 408 -23.26 4.19 -41.70
N LEU A 409 -22.13 3.48 -41.50
CA LEU A 409 -20.95 3.60 -42.34
C LEU A 409 -21.02 2.60 -43.48
N HIS A 410 -21.04 3.09 -44.73
CA HIS A 410 -21.19 2.25 -45.91
C HIS A 410 -20.09 2.49 -46.98
N SER A 411 -19.13 3.37 -46.71
CA SER A 411 -18.02 3.69 -47.60
C SER A 411 -16.72 3.86 -46.83
N LEU A 412 -15.60 3.57 -47.51
CA LEU A 412 -14.24 3.87 -47.08
C LEU A 412 -13.72 5.19 -47.68
N ASP A 413 -14.58 6.03 -48.20
CA ASP A 413 -14.16 7.33 -48.72
C ASP A 413 -13.48 8.16 -47.62
N ASN A 414 -12.43 8.88 -48.01
CA ASN A 414 -11.59 9.70 -47.13
C ASN A 414 -10.68 8.90 -46.17
N ILE A 415 -10.55 7.58 -46.33
CA ILE A 415 -9.51 6.83 -45.62
C ILE A 415 -8.13 7.17 -46.23
N GLY A 416 -7.11 7.36 -45.36
CA GLY A 416 -5.75 7.59 -45.79
C GLY A 416 -4.98 6.29 -46.11
N GLU A 417 -3.65 6.36 -46.09
CA GLU A 417 -2.80 5.21 -46.28
C GLU A 417 -2.85 4.31 -45.02
N VAL A 418 -3.26 3.06 -45.19
CA VAL A 418 -3.29 2.03 -44.12
C VAL A 418 -2.33 0.93 -44.53
N LYS A 419 -1.28 0.68 -43.71
CA LYS A 419 -0.28 -0.38 -43.98
C LYS A 419 -0.78 -1.77 -43.64
N GLY A 420 -1.64 -1.86 -42.63
CA GLY A 420 -2.23 -3.12 -42.16
C GLY A 420 -3.55 -3.42 -42.83
N ARG A 421 -4.44 -4.08 -42.11
CA ARG A 421 -5.77 -4.48 -42.59
C ARG A 421 -6.80 -3.39 -42.33
N ILE A 422 -7.77 -3.27 -43.22
CA ILE A 422 -8.99 -2.48 -42.99
C ILE A 422 -10.07 -3.46 -42.51
N ILE A 423 -10.51 -3.31 -41.25
CA ILE A 423 -11.49 -4.18 -40.61
C ILE A 423 -12.82 -3.45 -40.52
N LYS A 424 -13.83 -3.96 -41.24
CA LYS A 424 -15.14 -3.36 -41.42
C LYS A 424 -16.26 -4.42 -41.51
N ASP A 425 -17.51 -4.02 -41.47
CA ASP A 425 -18.69 -4.92 -41.50
C ASP A 425 -19.52 -4.81 -42.82
N PHE A 426 -19.15 -3.96 -43.73
CA PHE A 426 -19.87 -3.70 -45.01
C PHE A 426 -19.03 -3.98 -46.24
#